data_db46f9080de9ab8b8be90f73d2c74637
#
_entry.id   db46f9080de9ab8b8be90f73d2c74637
#
_cell.length_a   1.000
_cell.length_b   1.000
_cell.length_c   1.000
_cell.angle_alpha   90.00
_cell.angle_beta   90.00
_cell.angle_gamma   90.00
#
_symmetry.space_group_name_H-M   'P 1'
#
loop_
_entity.id
_entity.type
_entity.pdbx_description
1 polymer ?
#
loop_
_entity_poly.entity_id
_entity_poly.type
_entity_poly.pdbx_seq_one_letter_code
_entity_poly.pdbx_strand_id
1 'polypeptide(L)'
;MSEYLDFLRTKEVVTPLRGTDRDVDINSKLFPHQRDTVEFLMRAGCGAAFLDTGLGKTAVELEYSRLVHEQTNRPVLILCPLAVAQQHKREAVKFGVDAQVIRNRDQIQQGINISNYEMLKNFSPSDFGGIVLDESSIIKSYGGKTSAALMQFAQSIDWRLAATATPAPNDHMELGQHSQFLGAMNSNEMLARWFIADQTEMGRYRLKRHGIKSFWSWVASWSRMIGRPSDMGYSDEGYSLPNLNVHRHIVKTNMDEGAGEGEMFRRIEMSATSL
;
A
#
# COMPACT_ATOMS: atom_id res chain seq x y z
N MET A 1 1.48 37.75 -18.04
CA MET A 1 1.16 36.94 -16.81
C MET A 1 0.66 35.54 -17.16
N SER A 2 -0.06 35.36 -18.26
CA SER A 2 -0.53 34.07 -18.81
C SER A 2 0.63 33.12 -19.18
N GLU A 3 1.58 33.57 -19.99
CA GLU A 3 2.73 32.75 -20.46
C GLU A 3 3.62 32.23 -19.33
N TYR A 4 3.83 33.03 -18.28
CA TYR A 4 4.62 32.57 -17.12
C TYR A 4 3.87 31.52 -16.30
N LEU A 5 2.55 31.65 -16.15
CA LEU A 5 1.72 30.63 -15.49
C LEU A 5 1.66 29.32 -16.29
N ASP A 6 1.59 29.43 -17.62
CA ASP A 6 1.61 28.27 -18.51
C ASP A 6 2.99 27.58 -18.48
N PHE A 7 4.07 28.35 -18.45
CA PHE A 7 5.42 27.81 -18.22
C PHE A 7 5.59 27.13 -16.87
N LEU A 8 4.98 27.66 -15.80
CA LEU A 8 4.99 26.97 -14.49
C LEU A 8 4.20 25.67 -14.50
N ARG A 9 3.06 25.63 -15.20
CA ARG A 9 2.26 24.40 -15.38
C ARG A 9 3.02 23.31 -16.14
N THR A 10 3.82 23.67 -17.15
CA THR A 10 4.66 22.70 -17.86
C THR A 10 5.78 22.12 -17.00
N LYS A 11 6.09 22.72 -15.86
CA LYS A 11 7.05 22.20 -14.87
C LYS A 11 6.41 21.34 -13.79
N GLU A 12 5.09 21.31 -13.71
CA GLU A 12 4.40 20.41 -12.78
C GLU A 12 4.58 18.97 -13.25
N VAL A 13 5.14 18.17 -12.37
CA VAL A 13 5.27 16.72 -12.60
C VAL A 13 3.97 16.08 -12.18
N VAL A 14 3.26 15.55 -13.13
CA VAL A 14 2.03 14.80 -12.93
C VAL A 14 2.21 13.43 -13.57
N THR A 15 1.85 12.38 -12.84
CA THR A 15 1.87 11.03 -13.40
C THR A 15 0.72 10.89 -14.39
N PRO A 16 0.98 10.48 -15.64
CA PRO A 16 -0.09 10.32 -16.62
C PRO A 16 -1.04 9.20 -16.22
N LEU A 17 -2.33 9.41 -16.47
CA LEU A 17 -3.35 8.37 -16.34
C LEU A 17 -3.12 7.30 -17.41
N ARG A 18 -3.15 6.03 -17.03
CA ARG A 18 -2.88 4.87 -17.89
C ARG A 18 -4.04 3.89 -17.91
N GLY A 19 -5.07 4.16 -17.13
CA GLY A 19 -6.21 3.29 -16.95
C GLY A 19 -7.30 3.52 -18.01
N THR A 20 -8.55 3.46 -17.58
CA THR A 20 -9.70 3.61 -18.47
C THR A 20 -10.36 4.97 -18.32
N ASP A 21 -10.77 5.56 -19.44
CA ASP A 21 -11.61 6.77 -19.47
C ASP A 21 -13.13 6.42 -19.46
N ARG A 22 -13.46 5.13 -19.51
CA ARG A 22 -14.85 4.67 -19.50
C ARG A 22 -15.42 4.71 -18.09
N ASP A 23 -16.70 5.02 -18.01
CA ASP A 23 -17.44 4.84 -16.77
C ASP A 23 -17.45 3.35 -16.41
N VAL A 24 -17.16 3.06 -15.16
CA VAL A 24 -17.15 1.71 -14.60
C VAL A 24 -18.32 1.51 -13.64
N ASP A 25 -18.93 0.34 -13.69
CA ASP A 25 -20.02 -0.01 -12.77
C ASP A 25 -19.44 -0.45 -11.42
N ILE A 26 -19.31 0.51 -10.51
CA ILE A 26 -18.75 0.29 -9.18
C ILE A 26 -19.84 -0.26 -8.26
N ASN A 27 -19.51 -1.32 -7.53
CA ASN A 27 -20.39 -2.00 -6.60
C ASN A 27 -21.05 -1.02 -5.61
N SER A 28 -22.37 -1.03 -5.59
CA SER A 28 -23.19 -0.13 -4.76
C SER A 28 -23.06 -0.35 -3.26
N LYS A 29 -22.47 -1.48 -2.82
CA LYS A 29 -22.18 -1.78 -1.40
C LYS A 29 -21.00 -0.99 -0.86
N LEU A 30 -20.18 -0.38 -1.73
CA LEU A 30 -19.06 0.45 -1.29
C LEU A 30 -19.56 1.80 -0.76
N PHE A 31 -18.91 2.30 0.28
CA PHE A 31 -19.16 3.65 0.77
C PHE A 31 -18.69 4.72 -0.24
N PRO A 32 -19.24 5.95 -0.18
CA PRO A 32 -18.92 6.99 -1.17
C PRO A 32 -17.42 7.25 -1.35
N HIS A 33 -16.65 7.41 -0.27
CA HIS A 33 -15.19 7.61 -0.33
C HIS A 33 -14.43 6.43 -0.95
N GLN A 34 -14.93 5.19 -0.75
CA GLN A 34 -14.36 3.99 -1.38
C GLN A 34 -14.63 3.99 -2.88
N ARG A 35 -15.85 4.35 -3.29
CA ARG A 35 -16.23 4.43 -4.71
C ARG A 35 -15.39 5.46 -5.45
N ASP A 36 -15.23 6.66 -4.90
CA ASP A 36 -14.37 7.69 -5.48
C ASP A 36 -12.91 7.26 -5.57
N THR A 37 -12.45 6.51 -4.55
CA THR A 37 -11.09 5.95 -4.57
C THR A 37 -10.94 4.93 -5.69
N VAL A 38 -11.91 4.02 -5.87
CA VAL A 38 -11.90 3.02 -6.96
C VAL A 38 -11.97 3.72 -8.32
N GLU A 39 -12.84 4.71 -8.49
CA GLU A 39 -12.94 5.47 -9.73
C GLU A 39 -11.61 6.12 -10.12
N PHE A 40 -10.97 6.78 -9.15
CA PHE A 40 -9.63 7.33 -9.35
C PHE A 40 -8.61 6.28 -9.77
N LEU A 41 -8.58 5.13 -9.09
CA LEU A 41 -7.65 4.05 -9.37
C LEU A 41 -7.86 3.43 -10.76
N MET A 42 -9.11 3.31 -11.19
CA MET A 42 -9.44 2.81 -12.53
C MET A 42 -8.99 3.79 -13.62
N ARG A 43 -9.07 5.10 -13.38
CA ARG A 43 -8.52 6.11 -14.29
C ARG A 43 -7.00 6.15 -14.28
N ALA A 44 -6.39 5.97 -13.11
CA ALA A 44 -4.94 5.94 -12.97
C ALA A 44 -4.30 4.71 -13.63
N GLY A 45 -4.98 3.55 -13.58
CA GLY A 45 -4.47 2.23 -14.01
C GLY A 45 -3.39 1.69 -13.06
N CYS A 46 -2.41 2.52 -12.72
CA CYS A 46 -1.39 2.25 -11.71
C CYS A 46 -1.52 3.31 -10.61
N GLY A 47 -2.02 2.93 -9.45
CA GLY A 47 -2.28 3.89 -8.37
C GLY A 47 -2.12 3.31 -6.98
N ALA A 48 -2.16 4.19 -5.97
CA ALA A 48 -2.12 3.78 -4.58
C ALA A 48 -3.36 4.22 -3.79
N ALA A 49 -3.83 3.33 -2.91
CA ALA A 49 -4.86 3.58 -1.92
C ALA A 49 -4.23 3.61 -0.52
N PHE A 50 -3.87 4.79 -0.06
CA PHE A 50 -3.32 5.02 1.26
C PHE A 50 -4.47 5.43 2.20
N LEU A 51 -5.24 4.43 2.59
CA LEU A 51 -6.42 4.59 3.43
C LEU A 51 -6.08 4.19 4.87
N ASP A 52 -6.43 5.01 5.83
CA ASP A 52 -6.21 4.68 7.24
C ASP A 52 -6.97 3.41 7.65
N THR A 53 -6.62 2.88 8.81
CA THR A 53 -7.25 1.68 9.37
C THR A 53 -8.75 1.91 9.56
N GLY A 54 -9.56 0.93 9.13
CA GLY A 54 -11.02 1.00 9.22
C GLY A 54 -11.71 1.63 8.01
N LEU A 55 -11.00 2.27 7.06
CA LEU A 55 -11.59 2.88 5.87
C LEU A 55 -11.94 1.89 4.74
N GLY A 56 -11.71 0.59 4.96
CA GLY A 56 -12.13 -0.47 4.05
C GLY A 56 -11.21 -0.68 2.84
N LYS A 57 -9.89 -0.65 3.04
CA LYS A 57 -8.89 -0.97 2.00
C LYS A 57 -9.24 -2.23 1.22
N THR A 58 -9.55 -3.32 1.93
CA THR A 58 -9.90 -4.61 1.33
C THR A 58 -11.08 -4.51 0.35
N ALA A 59 -12.10 -3.70 0.65
CA ALA A 59 -13.22 -3.48 -0.25
C ALA A 59 -12.77 -2.78 -1.55
N VAL A 60 -11.90 -1.76 -1.43
CA VAL A 60 -11.31 -1.05 -2.57
C VAL A 60 -10.44 -1.98 -3.41
N GLU A 61 -9.62 -2.82 -2.79
CA GLU A 61 -8.75 -3.79 -3.47
C GLU A 61 -9.54 -4.84 -4.24
N LEU A 62 -10.57 -5.40 -3.63
CA LEU A 62 -11.45 -6.39 -4.26
C LEU A 62 -12.21 -5.79 -5.43
N GLU A 63 -12.76 -4.60 -5.26
CA GLU A 63 -13.52 -3.93 -6.32
C GLU A 63 -12.62 -3.50 -7.49
N TYR A 64 -11.46 -2.91 -7.20
CA TYR A 64 -10.46 -2.61 -8.22
C TYR A 64 -10.07 -3.88 -8.99
N SER A 65 -9.82 -4.99 -8.29
CA SER A 65 -9.44 -6.26 -8.91
C SER A 65 -10.54 -6.82 -9.79
N ARG A 66 -11.81 -6.73 -9.36
CA ARG A 66 -12.97 -7.15 -10.16
C ARG A 66 -13.06 -6.35 -11.46
N LEU A 67 -12.98 -5.02 -11.37
CA LEU A 67 -13.05 -4.14 -12.52
C LEU A 67 -11.86 -4.33 -13.48
N VAL A 68 -10.65 -4.53 -12.96
CA VAL A 68 -9.48 -4.85 -13.79
C VAL A 68 -9.65 -6.19 -14.49
N HIS A 69 -10.19 -7.20 -13.81
CA HIS A 69 -10.52 -8.48 -14.46
C HIS A 69 -11.52 -8.28 -15.60
N GLU A 70 -12.58 -7.54 -15.38
CA GLU A 70 -13.61 -7.25 -16.42
C GLU A 70 -13.02 -6.46 -17.61
N GLN A 71 -12.13 -5.50 -17.32
CA GLN A 71 -11.47 -4.68 -18.35
C GLN A 71 -10.48 -5.47 -19.21
N THR A 72 -9.77 -6.43 -18.61
CA THR A 72 -8.67 -7.15 -19.26
C THR A 72 -9.03 -8.55 -19.71
N ASN A 73 -10.12 -9.11 -19.18
CA ASN A 73 -10.49 -10.53 -19.29
C ASN A 73 -9.36 -11.48 -18.85
N ARG A 74 -8.56 -11.05 -17.87
CA ARG A 74 -7.41 -11.80 -17.32
C ARG A 74 -7.50 -11.89 -15.81
N PRO A 75 -6.93 -12.96 -15.19
CA PRO A 75 -6.83 -13.07 -13.73
C PRO A 75 -6.15 -11.86 -13.10
N VAL A 76 -6.53 -11.51 -11.88
CA VAL A 76 -5.86 -10.48 -11.07
C VAL A 76 -5.27 -11.13 -9.82
N LEU A 77 -4.04 -10.76 -9.47
CA LEU A 77 -3.33 -11.27 -8.31
C LEU A 77 -3.36 -10.24 -7.17
N ILE A 78 -3.91 -10.64 -6.02
CA ILE A 78 -3.76 -9.88 -4.77
C ILE A 78 -2.68 -10.56 -3.93
N LEU A 79 -1.61 -9.84 -3.63
CA LEU A 79 -0.58 -10.27 -2.67
C LEU A 79 -0.85 -9.63 -1.31
N CYS A 80 -0.97 -10.45 -0.29
CA CYS A 80 -1.24 -10.01 1.06
C CYS A 80 -0.38 -10.79 2.09
N PRO A 81 -0.27 -10.32 3.34
CA PRO A 81 0.31 -11.13 4.42
C PRO A 81 -0.44 -12.45 4.57
N LEU A 82 0.29 -13.53 4.85
CA LEU A 82 -0.27 -14.89 4.93
C LEU A 82 -1.50 -14.98 5.85
N ALA A 83 -1.46 -14.29 6.98
CA ALA A 83 -2.52 -14.34 7.99
C ALA A 83 -3.87 -13.79 7.50
N VAL A 84 -3.88 -12.88 6.52
CA VAL A 84 -5.11 -12.18 6.08
C VAL A 84 -5.70 -12.74 4.78
N ALA A 85 -5.02 -13.65 4.08
CA ALA A 85 -5.48 -14.21 2.82
C ALA A 85 -6.91 -14.81 2.88
N GLN A 86 -7.20 -15.56 3.94
CA GLN A 86 -8.54 -16.13 4.15
C GLN A 86 -9.58 -15.07 4.53
N GLN A 87 -9.17 -13.98 5.15
CA GLN A 87 -10.05 -12.85 5.44
C GLN A 87 -10.46 -12.15 4.13
N HIS A 88 -9.53 -11.89 3.23
CA HIS A 88 -9.83 -11.34 1.88
C HIS A 88 -10.86 -12.18 1.15
N LYS A 89 -10.70 -13.51 1.17
CA LYS A 89 -11.69 -14.42 0.56
C LYS A 89 -13.08 -14.29 1.19
N ARG A 90 -13.17 -14.18 2.52
CA ARG A 90 -14.46 -13.99 3.21
C ARG A 90 -15.08 -12.62 2.90
N GLU A 91 -14.26 -11.58 2.82
CA GLU A 91 -14.73 -10.24 2.44
C GLU A 91 -15.25 -10.22 1.00
N ALA A 92 -14.57 -10.91 0.07
CA ALA A 92 -15.02 -11.01 -1.32
C ALA A 92 -16.46 -11.54 -1.43
N VAL A 93 -16.82 -12.56 -0.64
CA VAL A 93 -18.19 -13.10 -0.59
C VAL A 93 -19.21 -12.03 -0.18
N LYS A 94 -18.88 -11.16 0.79
CA LYS A 94 -19.78 -10.07 1.23
C LYS A 94 -20.08 -9.08 0.10
N PHE A 95 -19.10 -8.82 -0.75
CA PHE A 95 -19.23 -7.93 -1.90
C PHE A 95 -19.78 -8.63 -3.15
N GLY A 96 -20.00 -9.96 -3.09
CA GLY A 96 -20.49 -10.75 -4.23
C GLY A 96 -19.42 -10.94 -5.31
N VAL A 97 -18.17 -10.98 -4.93
CA VAL A 97 -17.01 -11.13 -5.82
C VAL A 97 -16.39 -12.50 -5.60
N ASP A 98 -16.13 -13.24 -6.69
CA ASP A 98 -15.41 -14.51 -6.61
C ASP A 98 -13.92 -14.27 -6.43
N ALA A 99 -13.37 -14.86 -5.36
CA ALA A 99 -11.94 -14.81 -5.07
C ALA A 99 -11.47 -16.12 -4.45
N GLN A 100 -10.27 -16.54 -4.81
CA GLN A 100 -9.70 -17.76 -4.27
C GLN A 100 -8.27 -17.57 -3.79
N VAL A 101 -7.89 -18.36 -2.79
CA VAL A 101 -6.52 -18.40 -2.28
C VAL A 101 -5.74 -19.45 -3.06
N ILE A 102 -4.62 -19.03 -3.64
CA ILE A 102 -3.74 -19.88 -4.46
C ILE A 102 -2.31 -19.88 -3.93
N ARG A 103 -1.54 -20.93 -4.25
CA ARG A 103 -0.13 -21.08 -3.85
C ARG A 103 0.80 -21.38 -5.03
N ASN A 104 0.25 -21.84 -6.12
CA ASN A 104 1.02 -22.20 -7.31
C ASN A 104 0.20 -21.89 -8.59
N ARG A 105 0.88 -21.96 -9.72
CA ARG A 105 0.35 -21.59 -11.04
C ARG A 105 -0.86 -22.42 -11.46
N ASP A 106 -0.88 -23.70 -11.13
CA ASP A 106 -1.95 -24.64 -11.53
C ASP A 106 -3.29 -24.34 -10.87
N GLN A 107 -3.28 -23.52 -9.80
CA GLN A 107 -4.47 -23.10 -9.08
C GLN A 107 -5.07 -21.79 -9.59
N ILE A 108 -4.42 -21.13 -10.57
CA ILE A 108 -4.91 -19.86 -11.10
C ILE A 108 -6.24 -20.07 -11.79
N GLN A 109 -7.23 -19.25 -11.45
CA GLN A 109 -8.54 -19.21 -12.09
C GLN A 109 -8.85 -17.79 -12.59
N GLN A 110 -9.82 -17.69 -13.46
CA GLN A 110 -10.37 -16.39 -13.88
C GLN A 110 -10.94 -15.65 -12.66
N GLY A 111 -10.85 -14.31 -12.66
CA GLY A 111 -11.23 -13.49 -11.53
C GLY A 111 -10.07 -13.19 -10.59
N ILE A 112 -10.37 -13.13 -9.29
CA ILE A 112 -9.42 -12.68 -8.28
C ILE A 112 -8.71 -13.87 -7.63
N ASN A 113 -7.38 -13.83 -7.68
CA ASN A 113 -6.50 -14.82 -7.06
C ASN A 113 -5.71 -14.16 -5.93
N ILE A 114 -5.83 -14.68 -4.72
CA ILE A 114 -5.20 -14.17 -3.52
C ILE A 114 -4.02 -15.07 -3.16
N SER A 115 -2.86 -14.49 -2.89
CA SER A 115 -1.68 -15.23 -2.45
C SER A 115 -0.85 -14.43 -1.45
N ASN A 116 0.16 -15.04 -0.87
CA ASN A 116 1.11 -14.31 -0.05
C ASN A 116 2.37 -13.95 -0.84
N TYR A 117 3.12 -12.99 -0.31
CA TYR A 117 4.32 -12.47 -0.96
C TYR A 117 5.39 -13.55 -1.22
N GLU A 118 5.51 -14.54 -0.34
CA GLU A 118 6.50 -15.62 -0.47
C GLU A 118 6.22 -16.55 -1.66
N MET A 119 4.94 -16.66 -2.05
CA MET A 119 4.51 -17.49 -3.17
C MET A 119 4.71 -16.83 -4.54
N LEU A 120 5.07 -15.54 -4.60
CA LEU A 120 5.27 -14.80 -5.85
C LEU A 120 6.18 -15.54 -6.84
N LYS A 121 7.22 -16.22 -6.35
CA LYS A 121 8.14 -17.02 -7.15
C LYS A 121 7.50 -18.16 -7.93
N ASN A 122 6.29 -18.57 -7.54
CA ASN A 122 5.55 -19.68 -8.18
C ASN A 122 4.68 -19.22 -9.35
N PHE A 123 4.65 -17.91 -9.65
CA PHE A 123 3.81 -17.31 -10.67
C PHE A 123 4.64 -16.62 -11.76
N SER A 124 4.01 -16.39 -12.91
CA SER A 124 4.57 -15.58 -13.98
C SER A 124 3.76 -14.29 -14.14
N PRO A 125 4.39 -13.12 -14.42
CA PRO A 125 3.65 -11.89 -14.72
C PRO A 125 2.66 -12.06 -15.87
N SER A 126 3.00 -12.92 -16.85
CA SER A 126 2.13 -13.20 -18.01
C SER A 126 0.81 -13.89 -17.65
N ASP A 127 0.68 -14.41 -16.43
CA ASP A 127 -0.55 -15.08 -15.98
C ASP A 127 -1.64 -14.08 -15.58
N PHE A 128 -1.27 -12.81 -15.30
CA PHE A 128 -2.18 -11.83 -14.70
C PHE A 128 -2.33 -10.57 -15.56
N GLY A 129 -3.53 -9.98 -15.49
CA GLY A 129 -3.84 -8.68 -16.06
C GLY A 129 -3.62 -7.53 -15.06
N GLY A 130 -3.64 -7.83 -13.76
CA GLY A 130 -3.43 -6.86 -12.69
C GLY A 130 -2.75 -7.46 -11.47
N ILE A 131 -2.09 -6.62 -10.68
CA ILE A 131 -1.49 -6.97 -9.40
C ILE A 131 -1.83 -5.93 -8.33
N VAL A 132 -2.24 -6.40 -7.17
CA VAL A 132 -2.58 -5.61 -5.99
C VAL A 132 -1.68 -6.02 -4.84
N LEU A 133 -1.12 -5.05 -4.13
CA LEU A 133 -0.34 -5.27 -2.91
C LEU A 133 -1.14 -4.76 -1.72
N ASP A 134 -1.69 -5.68 -0.92
CA ASP A 134 -2.21 -5.37 0.41
C ASP A 134 -1.05 -5.28 1.40
N GLU A 135 -1.09 -4.29 2.28
CA GLU A 135 0.00 -3.91 3.17
C GLU A 135 1.32 -3.66 2.40
N SER A 136 1.23 -2.83 1.36
CA SER A 136 2.36 -2.52 0.46
C SER A 136 3.59 -1.92 1.16
N SER A 137 3.45 -1.45 2.41
CA SER A 137 4.58 -1.04 3.27
C SER A 137 5.60 -2.17 3.47
N ILE A 138 5.20 -3.42 3.30
CA ILE A 138 6.05 -4.62 3.39
C ILE A 138 7.18 -4.61 2.33
N ILE A 139 7.03 -3.89 1.21
CA ILE A 139 8.06 -3.76 0.18
C ILE A 139 9.40 -3.29 0.77
N LYS A 140 9.36 -2.50 1.83
CA LYS A 140 10.53 -2.00 2.55
C LYS A 140 11.24 -3.07 3.39
N SER A 141 10.48 -4.03 3.92
CA SER A 141 10.95 -5.05 4.84
C SER A 141 11.63 -6.22 4.14
N TYR A 142 11.34 -6.42 2.86
CA TYR A 142 12.00 -7.46 2.08
C TYR A 142 13.41 -7.03 1.70
N GLY A 143 14.41 -7.85 2.07
CA GLY A 143 15.78 -7.68 1.62
C GLY A 143 15.86 -7.51 0.10
N GLY A 144 16.85 -6.78 -0.39
CA GLY A 144 16.94 -6.26 -1.76
C GLY A 144 16.56 -7.23 -2.89
N LYS A 145 16.79 -8.54 -2.74
CA LYS A 145 16.46 -9.56 -3.76
C LYS A 145 14.96 -9.76 -3.94
N THR A 146 14.18 -9.85 -2.84
CA THR A 146 12.72 -10.08 -2.91
C THR A 146 12.00 -8.83 -3.39
N SER A 147 12.42 -7.65 -2.93
CA SER A 147 11.89 -6.38 -3.43
C SER A 147 12.19 -6.20 -4.92
N ALA A 148 13.41 -6.50 -5.36
CA ALA A 148 13.77 -6.42 -6.78
C ALA A 148 12.94 -7.41 -7.64
N ALA A 149 12.73 -8.63 -7.17
CA ALA A 149 11.91 -9.62 -7.87
C ALA A 149 10.44 -9.16 -8.00
N LEU A 150 9.86 -8.58 -6.94
CA LEU A 150 8.51 -8.01 -6.97
C LEU A 150 8.42 -6.84 -7.95
N MET A 151 9.40 -5.93 -7.92
CA MET A 151 9.45 -4.80 -8.86
C MET A 151 9.54 -5.27 -10.30
N GLN A 152 10.41 -6.25 -10.58
CA GLN A 152 10.55 -6.83 -11.91
C GLN A 152 9.27 -7.54 -12.38
N PHE A 153 8.62 -8.29 -11.48
CA PHE A 153 7.35 -8.95 -11.76
C PHE A 153 6.27 -7.94 -12.13
N ALA A 154 6.14 -6.88 -11.36
CA ALA A 154 5.11 -5.86 -11.54
C ALA A 154 5.30 -5.03 -12.83
N GLN A 155 6.55 -4.82 -13.28
CA GLN A 155 6.82 -4.00 -14.47
C GLN A 155 6.17 -4.52 -15.75
N SER A 156 5.89 -5.82 -15.81
CA SER A 156 5.25 -6.47 -16.97
C SER A 156 3.72 -6.50 -16.88
N ILE A 157 3.13 -5.88 -15.84
CA ILE A 157 1.69 -5.85 -15.61
C ILE A 157 1.20 -4.41 -15.69
N ASP A 158 0.20 -4.14 -16.52
CA ASP A 158 -0.29 -2.79 -16.80
C ASP A 158 -1.11 -2.20 -15.64
N TRP A 159 -1.85 -3.02 -14.91
CA TRP A 159 -2.71 -2.61 -13.82
C TRP A 159 -2.08 -2.92 -12.47
N ARG A 160 -1.77 -1.88 -11.68
CA ARG A 160 -1.07 -2.02 -10.41
C ARG A 160 -1.70 -1.18 -9.31
N LEU A 161 -1.96 -1.80 -8.18
CA LEU A 161 -2.46 -1.13 -6.98
C LEU A 161 -1.53 -1.41 -5.79
N ALA A 162 -1.14 -0.36 -5.09
CA ALA A 162 -0.47 -0.43 -3.79
C ALA A 162 -1.43 0.07 -2.71
N ALA A 163 -1.75 -0.75 -1.71
CA ALA A 163 -2.64 -0.39 -0.62
C ALA A 163 -1.94 -0.54 0.74
N THR A 164 -2.04 0.46 1.59
CA THR A 164 -1.56 0.44 2.99
C THR A 164 -2.14 1.59 3.80
N ALA A 165 -2.20 1.44 5.12
CA ALA A 165 -2.49 2.56 6.02
C ALA A 165 -1.24 3.40 6.34
N THR A 166 -0.05 2.84 6.17
CA THR A 166 1.23 3.43 6.59
C THR A 166 2.22 3.52 5.44
N PRO A 167 1.96 4.39 4.42
CA PRO A 167 2.80 4.44 3.22
C PRO A 167 4.22 4.94 3.49
N ALA A 168 4.40 5.80 4.50
CA ALA A 168 5.67 6.43 4.84
C ALA A 168 5.79 6.64 6.37
N PRO A 169 5.84 5.54 7.18
CA PRO A 169 5.78 5.66 8.64
C PRO A 169 7.00 6.35 9.25
N ASN A 170 8.16 6.33 8.60
CA ASN A 170 9.38 6.91 9.14
C ASN A 170 9.82 8.16 8.36
N ASP A 171 9.77 8.12 7.03
CA ASP A 171 10.24 9.22 6.18
C ASP A 171 9.49 9.22 4.83
N HIS A 172 9.21 10.42 4.30
CA HIS A 172 8.57 10.61 2.99
C HIS A 172 9.36 9.98 1.83
N MET A 173 10.67 9.76 1.97
CA MET A 173 11.47 9.05 0.97
C MET A 173 10.97 7.62 0.69
N GLU A 174 10.25 7.02 1.65
CA GLU A 174 9.70 5.68 1.51
C GLU A 174 8.61 5.60 0.42
N LEU A 175 7.96 6.72 0.07
CA LEU A 175 7.03 6.81 -1.06
C LEU A 175 7.71 6.52 -2.41
N GLY A 176 9.03 6.63 -2.50
CA GLY A 176 9.79 6.29 -3.69
C GLY A 176 9.64 4.83 -4.12
N GLN A 177 9.52 3.91 -3.17
CA GLN A 177 9.34 2.49 -3.48
C GLN A 177 7.93 2.20 -4.04
N HIS A 178 6.90 2.85 -3.48
CA HIS A 178 5.55 2.76 -4.02
C HIS A 178 5.48 3.36 -5.42
N SER A 179 6.07 4.55 -5.61
CA SER A 179 6.17 5.21 -6.91
C SER A 179 6.88 4.33 -7.96
N GLN A 180 7.95 3.66 -7.58
CA GLN A 180 8.69 2.76 -8.48
C GLN A 180 7.87 1.50 -8.82
N PHE A 181 7.19 0.90 -7.85
CA PHE A 181 6.27 -0.22 -8.09
C PHE A 181 5.17 0.15 -9.08
N LEU A 182 4.58 1.33 -8.91
CA LEU A 182 3.51 1.84 -9.77
C LEU A 182 4.02 2.35 -11.13
N GLY A 183 5.33 2.51 -11.28
CA GLY A 183 5.93 3.10 -12.48
C GLY A 183 5.63 4.58 -12.66
N ALA A 184 5.33 5.29 -11.56
CA ALA A 184 5.12 6.73 -11.56
C ALA A 184 6.45 7.49 -11.69
N MET A 185 7.47 7.05 -10.94
CA MET A 185 8.83 7.60 -10.99
C MET A 185 9.80 6.65 -10.29
N ASN A 186 11.06 6.63 -10.72
CA ASN A 186 12.12 5.90 -10.02
C ASN A 186 12.45 6.58 -8.67
N SER A 187 12.74 5.78 -7.63
CA SER A 187 13.06 6.30 -6.29
C SER A 187 14.23 7.27 -6.28
N ASN A 188 15.29 7.00 -7.05
CA ASN A 188 16.47 7.88 -7.12
C ASN A 188 16.14 9.21 -7.80
N GLU A 189 15.29 9.21 -8.83
CA GLU A 189 14.82 10.40 -9.49
C GLU A 189 13.98 11.27 -8.55
N MET A 190 13.06 10.66 -7.78
CA MET A 190 12.28 11.33 -6.76
C MET A 190 13.18 12.01 -5.72
N LEU A 191 14.20 11.28 -5.20
CA LEU A 191 15.14 11.82 -4.23
C LEU A 191 15.93 13.00 -4.82
N ALA A 192 16.49 12.86 -6.01
CA ALA A 192 17.25 13.93 -6.66
C ALA A 192 16.40 15.20 -6.87
N ARG A 193 15.13 15.02 -7.19
CA ARG A 193 14.22 16.12 -7.51
C ARG A 193 13.78 16.91 -6.28
N TRP A 194 13.28 16.23 -5.26
CA TRP A 194 12.63 16.88 -4.13
C TRP A 194 13.37 16.80 -2.80
N PHE A 195 14.38 15.96 -2.68
CA PHE A 195 15.08 15.77 -1.42
C PHE A 195 16.49 16.33 -1.46
N ILE A 196 17.02 16.61 -0.28
CA ILE A 196 18.41 16.97 -0.04
C ILE A 196 18.98 16.04 1.02
N ALA A 197 20.18 15.51 0.77
CA ALA A 197 20.87 14.67 1.75
C ALA A 197 21.20 15.48 3.01
N ASP A 198 21.01 14.89 4.17
CA ASP A 198 21.45 15.48 5.42
C ASP A 198 22.97 15.37 5.49
N GLN A 199 23.64 16.50 5.79
CA GLN A 199 25.10 16.55 5.85
C GLN A 199 25.63 15.98 7.18
N THR A 200 24.77 15.86 8.19
CA THR A 200 25.13 15.41 9.54
C THR A 200 24.90 13.93 9.76
N GLU A 201 23.94 13.32 9.03
CA GLU A 201 23.58 11.90 9.16
C GLU A 201 23.58 11.23 7.79
N MET A 202 24.50 10.28 7.58
CA MET A 202 24.61 9.53 6.33
C MET A 202 23.35 8.68 6.08
N GLY A 203 22.79 8.81 4.87
CA GLY A 203 21.58 8.08 4.46
C GLY A 203 20.26 8.73 4.84
N ARG A 204 20.29 9.86 5.55
CA ARG A 204 19.11 10.64 5.87
C ARG A 204 18.85 11.73 4.82
N TYR A 205 17.58 11.89 4.42
CA TYR A 205 17.15 12.87 3.44
C TYR A 205 16.03 13.72 4.01
N ARG A 206 15.97 14.98 3.62
CA ARG A 206 14.87 15.87 3.97
C ARG A 206 14.26 16.49 2.73
N LEU A 207 12.96 16.70 2.74
CA LEU A 207 12.23 17.34 1.65
C LEU A 207 12.66 18.83 1.52
N LYS A 208 12.99 19.28 0.30
CA LYS A 208 13.32 20.67 0.01
C LYS A 208 12.11 21.56 0.30
N ARG A 209 12.29 22.63 1.07
CA ARG A 209 11.16 23.53 1.46
C ARG A 209 10.37 24.05 0.26
N HIS A 210 11.04 24.48 -0.79
CA HIS A 210 10.40 24.97 -2.02
C HIS A 210 9.76 23.86 -2.86
N GLY A 211 10.12 22.60 -2.62
CA GLY A 211 9.61 21.41 -3.32
C GLY A 211 8.38 20.79 -2.68
N ILE A 212 7.99 21.18 -1.46
CA ILE A 212 6.91 20.54 -0.68
C ILE A 212 5.60 20.49 -1.48
N LYS A 213 5.15 21.62 -2.02
CA LYS A 213 3.89 21.67 -2.76
C LYS A 213 3.93 20.81 -4.01
N SER A 214 4.98 20.91 -4.82
CA SER A 214 5.10 20.12 -6.05
C SER A 214 5.27 18.63 -5.79
N PHE A 215 5.93 18.26 -4.71
CA PHE A 215 6.04 16.87 -4.26
C PHE A 215 4.66 16.27 -3.92
N TRP A 216 3.87 16.95 -3.09
CA TRP A 216 2.55 16.45 -2.71
C TRP A 216 1.55 16.50 -3.87
N SER A 217 1.64 17.49 -4.77
CA SER A 217 0.85 17.49 -6.02
C SER A 217 1.18 16.28 -6.89
N TRP A 218 2.47 15.92 -6.98
CA TRP A 218 2.89 14.72 -7.70
C TRP A 218 2.39 13.44 -7.00
N VAL A 219 2.52 13.32 -5.68
CA VAL A 219 1.99 12.17 -4.93
C VAL A 219 0.47 12.02 -5.15
N ALA A 220 -0.28 13.12 -5.09
CA ALA A 220 -1.72 13.12 -5.31
C ALA A 220 -2.12 12.74 -6.75
N SER A 221 -1.21 12.83 -7.72
CA SER A 221 -1.49 12.44 -9.11
C SER A 221 -1.57 10.93 -9.33
N TRP A 222 -1.01 10.13 -8.41
CA TRP A 222 -1.02 8.66 -8.49
C TRP A 222 -1.54 7.97 -7.21
N SER A 223 -1.90 8.73 -6.17
CA SER A 223 -2.41 8.15 -4.93
C SER A 223 -3.67 8.86 -4.40
N ARG A 224 -4.46 8.12 -3.63
CA ARG A 224 -5.45 8.68 -2.70
C ARG A 224 -4.97 8.40 -1.29
N MET A 225 -4.76 9.47 -0.51
CA MET A 225 -4.28 9.41 0.87
C MET A 225 -5.32 10.09 1.75
N ILE A 226 -6.03 9.31 2.57
CA ILE A 226 -7.10 9.79 3.44
C ILE A 226 -7.02 9.14 4.81
N GLY A 227 -7.19 9.94 5.86
CA GLY A 227 -7.28 9.49 7.24
C GLY A 227 -8.73 9.26 7.70
N ARG A 228 -9.69 9.92 7.03
CA ARG A 228 -11.12 9.81 7.33
C ARG A 228 -11.95 10.27 6.12
N PRO A 229 -13.24 9.88 6.04
CA PRO A 229 -14.09 10.22 4.91
C PRO A 229 -14.22 11.73 4.66
N SER A 230 -14.16 12.57 5.71
CA SER A 230 -14.24 14.03 5.58
C SER A 230 -13.05 14.66 4.84
N ASP A 231 -11.92 13.98 4.72
CA ASP A 231 -10.80 14.42 3.89
C ASP A 231 -11.18 14.49 2.40
N MET A 232 -12.24 13.75 1.99
CA MET A 232 -12.83 13.79 0.65
C MET A 232 -14.21 14.48 0.62
N GLY A 233 -14.61 15.16 1.70
CA GLY A 233 -15.90 15.87 1.80
C GLY A 233 -17.10 14.99 2.17
N TYR A 234 -16.88 13.75 2.61
CA TYR A 234 -17.94 12.85 3.07
C TYR A 234 -18.13 12.93 4.59
N SER A 235 -19.25 12.38 5.09
CA SER A 235 -19.52 12.31 6.52
C SER A 235 -18.60 11.30 7.22
N ASP A 236 -18.14 11.66 8.42
CA ASP A 236 -17.39 10.76 9.31
C ASP A 236 -18.31 9.92 10.21
N GLU A 237 -19.62 9.95 9.99
CA GLU A 237 -20.58 9.15 10.75
C GLU A 237 -20.26 7.65 10.60
N GLY A 238 -20.15 6.94 11.71
CA GLY A 238 -19.74 5.54 11.77
C GLY A 238 -18.24 5.30 11.78
N TYR A 239 -17.40 6.34 11.60
CA TYR A 239 -15.94 6.26 11.63
C TYR A 239 -15.30 6.84 12.90
N SER A 240 -16.11 7.38 13.81
CA SER A 240 -15.63 7.86 15.11
C SER A 240 -15.27 6.69 16.00
N LEU A 241 -13.98 6.54 16.31
CA LEU A 241 -13.53 5.53 17.26
C LEU A 241 -13.92 5.92 18.69
N PRO A 242 -14.26 4.94 19.56
CA PRO A 242 -14.45 5.19 20.97
C PRO A 242 -13.15 5.70 21.62
N ASN A 243 -13.28 6.38 22.74
CA ASN A 243 -12.12 6.85 23.49
C ASN A 243 -11.21 5.66 23.87
N LEU A 244 -9.89 5.87 23.76
CA LEU A 244 -8.92 4.88 24.17
C LEU A 244 -8.90 4.75 25.69
N ASN A 245 -9.27 3.57 26.20
CA ASN A 245 -9.12 3.22 27.60
C ASN A 245 -7.79 2.49 27.79
N VAL A 246 -6.83 3.14 28.46
CA VAL A 246 -5.52 2.56 28.73
C VAL A 246 -5.51 1.93 30.14
N HIS A 247 -5.42 0.62 30.21
CA HIS A 247 -5.21 -0.11 31.45
C HIS A 247 -3.73 -0.47 31.59
N ARG A 248 -3.06 0.12 32.58
CA ARG A 248 -1.64 -0.18 32.84
C ARG A 248 -1.55 -1.30 33.90
N HIS A 249 -1.11 -2.49 33.50
CA HIS A 249 -0.81 -3.57 34.40
C HIS A 249 0.71 -3.57 34.68
N ILE A 250 1.09 -3.36 35.94
CA ILE A 250 2.49 -3.41 36.38
C ILE A 250 2.69 -4.76 37.05
N VAL A 251 3.42 -5.67 36.41
CA VAL A 251 3.85 -6.93 37.00
C VAL A 251 5.20 -6.68 37.68
N LYS A 252 5.21 -6.80 39.00
CA LYS A 252 6.47 -6.78 39.75
C LYS A 252 7.08 -8.19 39.66
N THR A 253 8.18 -8.31 38.93
CA THR A 253 8.98 -9.55 38.93
C THR A 253 9.95 -9.48 40.10
N ASN A 254 9.99 -10.54 40.94
CA ASN A 254 11.05 -10.68 41.95
C ASN A 254 12.34 -10.98 41.22
N MET A 255 13.21 -9.93 41.11
CA MET A 255 14.50 -10.06 40.43
C MET A 255 15.56 -10.80 41.26
N ASP A 256 15.23 -11.27 42.45
CA ASP A 256 16.20 -11.85 43.38
C ASP A 256 16.44 -13.37 43.28
N GLU A 257 15.64 -14.06 42.48
CA GLU A 257 15.84 -15.51 42.29
C GLU A 257 16.54 -15.77 40.95
N GLY A 258 17.85 -16.03 41.00
CA GLY A 258 18.57 -16.62 39.86
C GLY A 258 19.87 -15.95 39.38
N ALA A 259 20.62 -15.30 40.22
CA ALA A 259 22.02 -15.02 39.91
C ALA A 259 22.91 -16.16 40.44
N GLY A 260 23.47 -16.97 39.53
CA GLY A 260 24.55 -17.90 39.85
C GLY A 260 25.83 -17.12 40.22
N GLU A 261 26.59 -17.60 41.20
CA GLU A 261 27.89 -17.06 41.53
C GLU A 261 28.82 -17.06 40.29
N GLY A 262 29.20 -15.87 39.80
CA GLY A 262 30.18 -15.69 38.73
C GLY A 262 29.68 -14.99 37.46
N GLU A 263 28.42 -14.62 37.31
CA GLU A 263 27.93 -13.89 36.12
C GLU A 263 27.94 -12.35 36.33
N MET A 264 28.76 -11.66 35.54
CA MET A 264 28.91 -10.19 35.58
C MET A 264 27.73 -9.42 34.94
N PHE A 265 26.86 -10.08 34.16
CA PHE A 265 25.66 -9.50 33.55
C PHE A 265 24.51 -10.52 33.51
N ARG A 266 23.34 -10.13 34.00
CA ARG A 266 22.10 -10.90 33.88
C ARG A 266 21.54 -10.79 32.44
N ARG A 267 21.38 -11.91 31.77
CA ARG A 267 20.52 -12.00 30.56
C ARG A 267 19.07 -12.25 31.01
N ILE A 268 18.20 -11.29 30.82
CA ILE A 268 16.76 -11.48 31.00
C ILE A 268 16.20 -11.78 29.62
N GLU A 269 15.93 -13.03 29.33
CA GLU A 269 15.12 -13.43 28.17
C GLU A 269 13.65 -13.45 28.62
N MET A 270 12.91 -12.39 28.32
CA MET A 270 11.45 -12.36 28.46
C MET A 270 10.84 -12.67 27.09
N SER A 271 10.31 -13.87 26.91
CA SER A 271 9.45 -14.17 25.80
C SER A 271 8.00 -13.91 26.21
N ALA A 272 7.20 -13.29 25.34
CA ALA A 272 5.77 -13.04 25.57
C ALA A 272 4.92 -14.32 25.73
N THR A 273 5.53 -15.49 25.57
CA THR A 273 4.90 -16.83 25.72
C THR A 273 5.14 -17.45 27.08
N SER A 274 5.82 -16.78 28.00
CA SER A 274 6.13 -17.29 29.37
C SER A 274 5.32 -16.57 30.48
N LEU A 275 4.22 -15.92 30.11
CA LEU A 275 3.22 -15.38 31.05
C LEU A 275 1.95 -16.20 31.03
#